data_0dd82bafb492a66005fbbb4b9eec0f33
#
_entry.id   0dd82bafb492a66005fbbb4b9eec0f33
#
_cell.length_a   1.000
_cell.length_b   1.000
_cell.length_c   1.000
_cell.angle_alpha   90.00
_cell.angle_beta   90.00
_cell.angle_gamma   90.00
#
_symmetry.space_group_name_H-M   'P 1'
#
loop_
_entity.id
_entity.type
_entity.pdbx_description
1 polymer ?
#
loop_
_entity_poly.entity_id
_entity_poly.type
_entity_poly.pdbx_seq_one_letter_code
_entity_poly.pdbx_strand_id
1 'polypeptide(L)'
;MGWVTLAVEALQAGRPAQVRPRGHSMRPRINDGDLVTLAPCDPATIAKDDVVLVRLHSNWLLHLVTATDGDRVQIGNNHGKINGWAGRSSILGRVTEVSRV
;
A
#
# COMPACT_ATOMS: atom_id res chain seq x y z
N MET A 1 -5.95 -13.87 12.41
CA MET A 1 -5.09 -12.73 12.07
C MET A 1 -5.15 -12.49 10.58
N GLY A 2 -5.30 -11.25 10.19
CA GLY A 2 -5.35 -10.89 8.79
C GLY A 2 -3.98 -10.77 8.14
N TRP A 3 -3.97 -10.67 6.82
CA TRP A 3 -2.76 -10.46 6.06
C TRP A 3 -2.00 -9.19 6.47
N VAL A 4 -2.72 -8.17 6.97
CA VAL A 4 -2.13 -6.90 7.38
C VAL A 4 -1.10 -7.07 8.50
N THR A 5 -1.44 -7.84 9.53
CA THR A 5 -0.53 -8.08 10.66
C THR A 5 0.77 -8.72 10.20
N LEU A 6 0.69 -9.73 9.34
CA LEU A 6 1.87 -10.42 8.81
C LEU A 6 2.73 -9.47 7.96
N ALA A 7 2.09 -8.67 7.12
CA ALA A 7 2.80 -7.70 6.29
C ALA A 7 3.51 -6.64 7.13
N VAL A 8 2.81 -6.08 8.13
CA VAL A 8 3.38 -5.06 9.01
C VAL A 8 4.61 -5.60 9.73
N GLU A 9 4.51 -6.79 10.32
CA GLU A 9 5.64 -7.40 11.03
C GLU A 9 6.86 -7.60 10.12
N ALA A 10 6.65 -8.15 8.92
CA ALA A 10 7.74 -8.39 7.98
C ALA A 10 8.40 -7.08 7.55
N LEU A 11 7.60 -6.10 7.16
CA LEU A 11 8.13 -4.83 6.66
C LEU A 11 8.84 -4.04 7.75
N GLN A 12 8.34 -4.07 8.98
CA GLN A 12 9.01 -3.42 10.12
C GLN A 12 10.35 -4.07 10.43
N ALA A 13 10.49 -5.37 10.13
CA ALA A 13 11.75 -6.10 10.29
C ALA A 13 12.69 -5.94 9.08
N GLY A 14 12.31 -5.12 8.08
CA GLY A 14 13.12 -4.91 6.88
C GLY A 14 13.02 -6.04 5.86
N ARG A 15 11.98 -6.86 5.91
CA ARG A 15 11.80 -8.00 5.02
C ARG A 15 10.61 -7.79 4.10
N PRO A 16 10.67 -8.34 2.85
CA PRO A 16 9.50 -8.35 1.99
C PRO A 16 8.39 -9.25 2.53
N ALA A 17 7.16 -8.96 2.10
CA ALA A 17 5.99 -9.75 2.47
C ALA A 17 5.18 -10.08 1.22
N GLN A 18 4.60 -11.28 1.19
CA GLN A 18 3.65 -11.67 0.16
C GLN A 18 2.29 -11.88 0.84
N VAL A 19 1.27 -11.24 0.29
CA VAL A 19 -0.06 -11.25 0.89
C VAL A 19 -1.12 -11.39 -0.20
N ARG A 20 -2.32 -11.83 0.21
CA ARG A 20 -3.49 -11.90 -0.67
C ARG A 20 -4.59 -11.00 -0.13
N PRO A 21 -4.53 -9.70 -0.45
CA PRO A 21 -5.57 -8.78 0.01
C PRO A 21 -6.93 -9.16 -0.54
N ARG A 22 -7.97 -8.81 0.19
CA ARG A 22 -9.34 -9.00 -0.24
C ARG A 22 -10.00 -7.68 -0.53
N GLY A 23 -11.00 -7.70 -1.42
CA GLY A 23 -11.80 -6.54 -1.76
C GLY A 23 -11.59 -6.08 -3.19
N HIS A 24 -12.22 -4.96 -3.53
CA HIS A 24 -12.31 -4.50 -4.92
C HIS A 24 -11.79 -3.07 -5.13
N SER A 25 -11.35 -2.40 -4.07
CA SER A 25 -10.98 -0.98 -4.15
C SER A 25 -9.79 -0.71 -5.05
N MET A 26 -8.95 -1.73 -5.31
CA MET A 26 -7.74 -1.59 -6.12
C MET A 26 -7.86 -2.21 -7.51
N ARG A 27 -9.04 -2.66 -7.91
CA ARG A 27 -9.24 -3.15 -9.29
C ARG A 27 -9.00 -2.03 -10.30
N PRO A 28 -8.43 -2.32 -11.45
CA PRO A 28 -7.95 -3.62 -11.93
C PRO A 28 -6.50 -3.93 -11.56
N ARG A 29 -5.81 -3.06 -10.82
CA ARG A 29 -4.40 -3.28 -10.44
C ARG A 29 -4.24 -4.50 -9.54
N ILE A 30 -5.09 -4.61 -8.53
CA ILE A 30 -5.10 -5.72 -7.59
C ILE A 30 -6.55 -6.22 -7.49
N ASN A 31 -6.74 -7.48 -7.81
CA ASN A 31 -8.04 -8.13 -7.69
C ASN A 31 -8.06 -9.03 -6.46
N ASP A 32 -9.25 -9.32 -5.97
CA ASP A 32 -9.42 -10.20 -4.82
C ASP A 32 -8.73 -11.53 -5.07
N GLY A 33 -7.88 -11.94 -4.13
CA GLY A 33 -7.13 -13.20 -4.24
C GLY A 33 -5.81 -13.11 -4.97
N ASP A 34 -5.47 -11.99 -5.60
CA ASP A 34 -4.13 -11.81 -6.20
C ASP A 34 -3.03 -11.93 -5.15
N LEU A 35 -1.90 -12.48 -5.53
CA LEU A 35 -0.72 -12.51 -4.68
C LEU A 35 0.07 -11.21 -4.89
N VAL A 36 0.20 -10.45 -3.83
CA VAL A 36 0.87 -9.15 -3.85
C VAL A 36 2.16 -9.23 -3.06
N THR A 37 3.26 -8.79 -3.68
CA THR A 37 4.54 -8.68 -3.01
C THR A 37 4.75 -7.22 -2.59
N LEU A 38 5.00 -7.03 -1.30
CA LEU A 38 5.34 -5.76 -0.69
C LEU A 38 6.80 -5.79 -0.27
N ALA A 39 7.50 -4.69 -0.46
CA ALA A 39 8.88 -4.56 0.00
C ALA A 39 9.05 -3.30 0.82
N PRO A 40 9.97 -3.30 1.80
CA PRO A 40 10.37 -2.07 2.46
C PRO A 40 10.89 -1.09 1.40
N CYS A 41 10.64 0.19 1.60
CA CYS A 41 11.06 1.21 0.64
C CYS A 41 11.51 2.47 1.39
N ASP A 42 12.31 3.29 0.70
CA ASP A 42 12.58 4.64 1.16
C ASP A 42 11.33 5.48 0.86
N PRO A 43 10.66 6.03 1.89
CA PRO A 43 9.44 6.82 1.67
C PRO A 43 9.66 8.02 0.73
N ALA A 44 10.87 8.55 0.66
CA ALA A 44 11.17 9.67 -0.22
C ALA A 44 11.06 9.31 -1.71
N THR A 45 11.13 8.01 -2.05
CA THR A 45 11.03 7.55 -3.44
C THR A 45 9.61 7.29 -3.91
N ILE A 46 8.65 7.36 -3.01
CA ILE A 46 7.24 7.12 -3.34
C ILE A 46 6.70 8.23 -4.23
N ALA A 47 6.06 7.85 -5.32
CA ALA A 47 5.53 8.75 -6.32
C ALA A 47 4.08 8.42 -6.65
N LYS A 48 3.45 9.31 -7.40
CA LYS A 48 2.10 9.07 -7.93
C LYS A 48 2.06 7.73 -8.67
N ASP A 49 0.96 7.01 -8.49
CA ASP A 49 0.68 5.69 -9.06
C ASP A 49 1.36 4.52 -8.34
N ASP A 50 2.20 4.76 -7.35
CA ASP A 50 2.68 3.69 -6.48
C ASP A 50 1.52 3.16 -5.62
N VAL A 51 1.53 1.84 -5.37
CA VAL A 51 0.61 1.21 -4.42
C VAL A 51 1.40 0.92 -3.15
N VAL A 52 0.91 1.40 -2.03
CA VAL A 52 1.64 1.36 -0.75
C VAL A 52 0.78 0.78 0.36
N LEU A 53 1.46 0.20 1.34
CA LEU A 53 0.86 -0.10 2.64
C LEU A 53 1.16 1.10 3.54
N VAL A 54 0.12 1.81 3.93
CA VAL A 54 0.22 3.09 4.64
C VAL A 54 -0.73 3.12 5.83
N ARG A 55 -0.32 3.79 6.89
CA ARG A 55 -1.20 4.03 8.03
C ARG A 55 -1.86 5.40 7.89
N LEU A 56 -3.19 5.40 7.84
CA LEU A 56 -3.98 6.61 7.70
C LEU A 56 -5.17 6.53 8.66
N HIS A 57 -5.36 7.55 9.49
CA HIS A 57 -6.44 7.60 10.50
C HIS A 57 -6.48 6.34 11.37
N SER A 58 -5.30 5.89 11.82
CA SER A 58 -5.14 4.70 12.68
C SER A 58 -5.47 3.37 11.99
N ASN A 59 -5.68 3.37 10.68
CA ASN A 59 -5.94 2.16 9.91
C ASN A 59 -4.79 1.89 8.94
N TRP A 60 -4.51 0.62 8.69
CA TRP A 60 -3.60 0.20 7.64
C TRP A 60 -4.38 0.05 6.33
N LEU A 61 -3.91 0.72 5.30
CA LEU A 61 -4.53 0.68 3.97
C LEU A 61 -3.50 0.23 2.94
N LEU A 62 -3.90 -0.66 2.05
CA LEU A 62 -3.15 -0.98 0.83
C LEU A 62 -3.85 -0.23 -0.31
N HIS A 63 -3.33 0.91 -0.68
CA HIS A 63 -4.01 1.83 -1.58
C HIS A 63 -3.03 2.57 -2.49
N LEU A 64 -3.59 3.30 -3.44
CA LEU A 64 -2.87 4.02 -4.47
C LEU A 64 -2.45 5.39 -3.97
N VAL A 65 -1.23 5.80 -4.35
CA VAL A 65 -0.80 7.19 -4.21
C VAL A 65 -1.33 7.95 -5.41
N THR A 66 -2.24 8.88 -5.17
CA THR A 66 -2.90 9.64 -6.23
C THR A 66 -2.26 11.00 -6.49
N ALA A 67 -1.50 11.51 -5.53
CA ALA A 67 -0.77 12.77 -5.66
C ALA A 67 0.32 12.83 -4.59
N THR A 68 1.30 13.69 -4.80
CA THR A 68 2.35 13.94 -3.81
C THR A 68 2.48 15.44 -3.58
N ASP A 69 2.87 15.82 -2.36
CA ASP A 69 3.12 17.20 -1.98
C ASP A 69 4.18 17.21 -0.89
N GLY A 70 5.46 17.29 -1.30
CA GLY A 70 6.57 17.27 -0.37
C GLY A 70 6.57 16.03 0.51
N ASP A 71 6.42 16.22 1.83
CA ASP A 71 6.45 15.14 2.80
C ASP A 71 5.14 14.36 2.91
N ARG A 72 4.13 14.71 2.11
CA ARG A 72 2.82 14.07 2.18
C ARG A 72 2.45 13.42 0.87
N VAL A 73 1.64 12.37 0.98
CA VAL A 73 1.06 11.69 -0.18
C VAL A 73 -0.45 11.63 -0.01
N GLN A 74 -1.16 11.79 -1.10
CA GLN A 74 -2.61 11.61 -1.11
C GLN A 74 -2.92 10.14 -1.40
N ILE A 75 -3.78 9.55 -0.59
CA ILE A 75 -4.13 8.14 -0.65
C ILE A 75 -5.54 8.00 -1.19
N GLY A 76 -5.71 7.12 -2.16
CA GLY A 76 -7.00 6.85 -2.75
C GLY A 76 -7.06 5.45 -3.37
N ASN A 77 -8.14 5.16 -4.07
CA ASN A 77 -8.31 3.90 -4.76
C ASN A 77 -8.37 4.10 -6.28
N ASN A 78 -8.45 2.99 -7.02
CA ASN A 78 -8.52 3.05 -8.49
C ASN A 78 -9.87 3.52 -9.03
N HIS A 79 -10.84 3.75 -8.15
CA HIS A 79 -12.18 4.19 -8.54
C HIS A 79 -12.41 5.69 -8.30
N GLY A 80 -11.34 6.42 -8.01
CA GLY A 80 -11.41 7.86 -7.81
C GLY A 80 -11.73 8.32 -6.40
N LYS A 81 -11.90 7.40 -5.46
CA LYS A 81 -12.12 7.78 -4.07
C LYS A 81 -10.81 8.23 -3.44
N ILE A 82 -10.84 9.37 -2.74
CA ILE A 82 -9.71 9.90 -2.00
C ILE A 82 -9.95 9.62 -0.51
N ASN A 83 -8.99 8.96 0.13
CA ASN A 83 -9.06 8.64 1.55
C ASN A 83 -8.48 9.75 2.43
N GLY A 84 -7.50 10.50 1.90
CA GLY A 84 -6.88 11.59 2.62
C GLY A 84 -5.40 11.72 2.33
N TRP A 85 -4.73 12.59 3.08
CA TRP A 85 -3.29 12.83 2.99
C TRP A 85 -2.60 12.16 4.17
N ALA A 86 -1.48 11.48 3.90
CA ALA A 86 -0.65 10.85 4.92
C ALA A 86 0.77 11.38 4.80
N GLY A 87 1.48 11.42 5.93
CA GLY A 87 2.92 11.70 5.90
C GLY A 87 3.67 10.53 5.27
N ARG A 88 4.76 10.81 4.58
CA ARG A 88 5.60 9.77 3.98
C ARG A 88 6.11 8.78 5.03
N SER A 89 6.35 9.24 6.26
CA SER A 89 6.78 8.38 7.36
C SER A 89 5.75 7.33 7.76
N SER A 90 4.50 7.49 7.33
CA SER A 90 3.43 6.51 7.59
C SER A 90 3.41 5.37 6.58
N ILE A 91 4.23 5.44 5.53
CA ILE A 91 4.34 4.40 4.51
C ILE A 91 5.29 3.33 5.01
N LEU A 92 4.81 2.09 5.05
CA LEU A 92 5.59 0.96 5.54
C LEU A 92 6.27 0.19 4.41
N GLY A 93 5.63 0.09 3.27
CA GLY A 93 6.17 -0.62 2.13
C GLY A 93 5.42 -0.29 0.85
N ARG A 94 5.96 -0.79 -0.25
CA ARG A 94 5.44 -0.57 -1.60
C ARG A 94 5.22 -1.89 -2.29
N VAL A 95 4.17 -1.96 -3.10
CA VAL A 95 3.93 -3.12 -3.97
C VAL A 95 4.97 -3.14 -5.07
N THR A 96 5.66 -4.26 -5.19
CA THR A 96 6.67 -4.48 -6.23
C THR A 96 6.21 -5.44 -7.31
N GLU A 97 5.24 -6.31 -6.98
CA GLU A 97 4.74 -7.32 -7.92
C GLU A 97 3.33 -7.72 -7.54
N VAL A 98 2.51 -7.97 -8.55
CA VAL A 98 1.17 -8.56 -8.40
C VAL A 98 1.10 -9.76 -9.32
N SER A 99 0.84 -10.93 -8.74
CA SER A 99 0.68 -12.18 -9.50
C SER A 99 -0.77 -12.62 -9.46
N ARG A 100 -1.35 -12.84 -10.62
CA ARG A 100 -2.70 -13.34 -10.74
C ARG A 100 -2.70 -14.87 -10.66
N VAL A 101 -3.72 -15.39 -10.05
CA VAL A 101 -3.83 -16.84 -9.84
C VAL A 101 -4.92 -17.41 -10.73
#